data_783b6582ea6b63a57a2e731951e170d7
#
_entry.id   783b6582ea6b63a57a2e731951e170d7
#
_cell.length_a   1.000
_cell.length_b   1.000
_cell.length_c   1.000
_cell.angle_alpha   90.00
_cell.angle_beta   90.00
_cell.angle_gamma   90.00
#
_symmetry.space_group_name_H-M   'P 1'
#
loop_
_entity.id
_entity.type
_entity.pdbx_description
1 polymer ?
#
loop_
_entity_poly.entity_id
_entity_poly.type
_entity_poly.pdbx_seq_one_letter_code
_entity_poly.pdbx_strand_id
1 'polypeptide(L)'
;MHRLLVRQPARSDLHAAFEWYLARSPVAASRFLEAVDDAIAVIEVAPERYPVIRGRLRRVLLSRFPYAVYYKIYPGTISIVGVIHGHRHPEAWLRRE
;
A
#
# COMPACT_ATOMS: atom_id res chain seq x y z
N MET A 1 -7.74 11.31 -15.48
CA MET A 1 -7.62 11.31 -14.00
C MET A 1 -8.24 10.04 -13.43
N HIS A 2 -7.59 9.44 -12.46
CA HIS A 2 -8.10 8.22 -11.83
C HIS A 2 -8.78 8.53 -10.51
N ARG A 3 -9.84 7.80 -10.24
CA ARG A 3 -10.43 7.76 -8.90
C ARG A 3 -9.59 6.80 -8.05
N LEU A 4 -9.23 7.22 -6.84
CA LEU A 4 -8.47 6.39 -5.92
C LEU A 4 -9.40 5.78 -4.88
N LEU A 5 -9.38 4.46 -4.76
CA LEU A 5 -10.14 3.73 -3.75
C LEU A 5 -9.19 2.96 -2.85
N VAL A 6 -9.35 3.09 -1.54
CA VAL A 6 -8.60 2.29 -0.57
C VAL A 6 -9.54 1.19 -0.08
N ARG A 7 -9.24 -0.05 -0.43
CA ARG A 7 -10.10 -1.18 -0.09
C ARG A 7 -10.01 -1.51 1.38
N GLN A 8 -11.06 -2.15 1.89
CA GLN A 8 -11.15 -2.48 3.31
C GLN A 8 -9.94 -3.29 3.82
N PRO A 9 -9.45 -4.31 3.11
CA PRO A 9 -8.25 -5.03 3.57
C PRO A 9 -7.03 -4.13 3.71
N ALA A 10 -6.86 -3.18 2.78
CA ALA A 10 -5.76 -2.22 2.84
C ALA A 10 -5.88 -1.29 4.04
N ARG A 11 -7.11 -0.85 4.35
CA ARG A 11 -7.36 -0.03 5.54
C ARG A 11 -7.02 -0.79 6.82
N SER A 12 -7.40 -2.06 6.88
CA SER A 12 -7.09 -2.91 8.03
C SER A 12 -5.59 -3.10 8.17
N ASP A 13 -4.90 -3.33 7.06
CA ASP A 13 -3.44 -3.45 7.05
C ASP A 13 -2.78 -2.18 7.60
N LEU A 14 -3.23 -1.04 7.10
CA LEU A 14 -2.68 0.26 7.49
C LEU A 14 -2.90 0.51 8.98
N HIS A 15 -4.11 0.25 9.45
CA HIS A 15 -4.45 0.43 10.86
C HIS A 15 -3.58 -0.45 11.76
N ALA A 16 -3.42 -1.72 11.41
CA ALA A 16 -2.63 -2.66 12.20
C ALA A 16 -1.16 -2.25 12.25
N ALA A 17 -0.59 -1.83 11.12
CA ALA A 17 0.80 -1.38 11.05
C ALA A 17 0.99 -0.08 11.86
N PHE A 18 0.06 0.85 11.72
CA PHE A 18 0.11 2.10 12.47
C PHE A 18 0.09 1.86 13.98
N GLU A 19 -0.82 1.00 14.44
CA GLU A 19 -0.94 0.66 15.86
C GLU A 19 0.35 0.00 16.38
N TRP A 20 0.95 -0.85 15.56
CA TRP A 20 2.20 -1.49 15.93
C TRP A 20 3.32 -0.46 16.16
N TYR A 21 3.46 0.49 15.25
CA TYR A 21 4.48 1.54 15.40
C TYR A 21 4.13 2.48 16.56
N LEU A 22 2.85 2.84 16.71
CA LEU A 22 2.41 3.75 17.75
C LEU A 22 2.73 3.22 19.15
N ALA A 23 2.59 1.91 19.34
CA ALA A 23 2.91 1.27 20.62
C ALA A 23 4.39 1.37 20.98
N ARG A 24 5.25 1.60 19.98
CA ARG A 24 6.69 1.67 20.16
C ARG A 24 7.22 3.10 20.13
N SER A 25 6.71 3.92 19.23
CA SER A 25 7.15 5.31 19.07
C SER A 25 6.11 6.10 18.29
N PRO A 26 5.49 7.11 18.90
CA PRO A 26 4.58 8.01 18.17
C PRO A 26 5.22 8.68 16.96
N VAL A 27 6.51 8.99 17.06
CA VAL A 27 7.25 9.58 15.92
C VAL A 27 7.34 8.60 14.77
N ALA A 28 7.65 7.32 15.06
CA ALA A 28 7.74 6.30 14.03
C ALA A 28 6.38 6.08 13.36
N ALA A 29 5.29 6.08 14.15
CA ALA A 29 3.94 5.95 13.61
C ALA A 29 3.61 7.09 12.64
N SER A 30 3.95 8.32 13.01
CA SER A 30 3.73 9.49 12.17
C SER A 30 4.53 9.40 10.87
N ARG A 31 5.79 9.00 10.96
CA ARG A 31 6.65 8.82 9.78
C ARG A 31 6.17 7.70 8.87
N PHE A 32 5.62 6.64 9.45
CA PHE A 32 5.04 5.55 8.68
C PHE A 32 3.87 6.06 7.83
N LEU A 33 2.97 6.84 8.42
CA LEU A 33 1.85 7.41 7.68
C LEU A 33 2.32 8.33 6.56
N GLU A 34 3.35 9.14 6.81
CA GLU A 34 3.93 9.99 5.77
C GLU A 34 4.49 9.17 4.62
N ALA A 35 5.18 8.06 4.93
CA ALA A 35 5.73 7.19 3.90
C ALA A 35 4.61 6.56 3.05
N VAL A 36 3.50 6.16 3.67
CA VAL A 36 2.33 5.64 2.95
C VAL A 36 1.73 6.71 2.06
N ASP A 37 1.56 7.93 2.58
CA ASP A 37 1.01 9.04 1.79
C ASP A 37 1.89 9.37 0.59
N ASP A 38 3.21 9.37 0.76
CA ASP A 38 4.15 9.60 -0.32
C ASP A 38 4.04 8.52 -1.40
N ALA A 39 3.92 7.26 -0.99
CA ALA A 39 3.76 6.15 -1.92
C ALA A 39 2.46 6.28 -2.72
N ILE A 40 1.36 6.63 -2.05
CA ILE A 40 0.08 6.82 -2.73
C ILE A 40 0.15 8.01 -3.69
N ALA A 41 0.84 9.08 -3.32
CA ALA A 41 1.00 10.24 -4.19
C ALA A 41 1.72 9.89 -5.50
N VAL A 42 2.78 9.09 -5.45
CA VAL A 42 3.46 8.68 -6.68
C VAL A 42 2.61 7.74 -7.53
N ILE A 43 1.79 6.89 -6.89
CA ILE A 43 0.84 6.03 -7.60
C ILE A 43 -0.18 6.88 -8.36
N GLU A 44 -0.70 7.92 -7.73
CA GLU A 44 -1.69 8.81 -8.37
C GLU A 44 -1.11 9.55 -9.57
N VAL A 45 0.14 9.96 -9.48
CA VAL A 45 0.80 10.72 -10.55
C VAL A 45 1.10 9.83 -11.76
N ALA A 46 1.61 8.62 -11.53
CA ALA A 46 2.05 7.74 -12.61
C ALA A 46 1.81 6.27 -12.24
N PRO A 47 0.54 5.83 -12.22
CA PRO A 47 0.21 4.49 -11.75
C PRO A 47 0.81 3.37 -12.61
N GLU A 48 1.07 3.62 -13.88
CA GLU A 48 1.63 2.61 -14.78
C GLU A 48 3.15 2.55 -14.75
N ARG A 49 3.79 3.43 -14.00
CA ARG A 49 5.24 3.50 -13.88
C ARG A 49 5.84 2.23 -13.26
N TYR A 50 5.10 1.61 -12.34
CA TYR A 50 5.59 0.43 -11.63
C TYR A 50 5.14 -0.83 -12.33
N PRO A 51 6.04 -1.82 -12.49
CA PRO A 51 5.71 -3.03 -13.25
C PRO A 51 4.67 -3.88 -12.56
N VAL A 52 3.91 -4.60 -13.38
CA VAL A 52 2.98 -5.63 -12.89
C VAL A 52 3.79 -6.75 -12.26
N ILE A 53 3.38 -7.16 -11.07
CA ILE A 53 3.99 -8.28 -10.37
C ILE A 53 3.28 -9.57 -10.77
N ARG A 54 1.95 -9.53 -10.77
CA ARG A 54 1.11 -10.67 -11.10
C ARG A 54 -0.29 -10.17 -11.43
N GLY A 55 -0.85 -10.64 -12.56
CA GLY A 55 -2.16 -10.17 -13.00
C GLY A 55 -2.19 -8.67 -13.18
N ARG A 56 -3.01 -7.97 -12.43
CA ARG A 56 -3.08 -6.51 -12.41
C ARG A 56 -2.28 -5.90 -11.28
N LEU A 57 -1.70 -6.73 -10.42
CA LEU A 57 -1.10 -6.29 -9.17
C LEU A 57 0.23 -5.58 -9.41
N ARG A 58 0.35 -4.39 -8.83
CA ARG A 58 1.57 -3.58 -8.81
C ARG A 58 1.87 -3.19 -7.37
N ARG A 59 3.08 -2.74 -7.11
CA ARG A 59 3.44 -2.28 -5.76
C ARG A 59 4.45 -1.15 -5.79
N VAL A 60 4.44 -0.37 -4.71
CA VAL A 60 5.44 0.64 -4.41
C VAL A 60 6.00 0.34 -3.02
N LEU A 61 7.31 0.19 -2.92
CA LEU A 61 7.97 -0.02 -1.64
C LEU A 61 8.02 1.29 -0.86
N LEU A 62 7.75 1.23 0.44
CA LEU A 62 7.88 2.41 1.29
C LEU A 62 9.35 2.74 1.51
N SER A 63 9.65 4.04 1.64
CA SER A 63 10.96 4.50 2.07
C SER A 63 11.12 4.23 3.56
N ARG A 64 12.21 3.56 3.96
CA ARG A 64 12.60 3.32 5.35
C ARG A 64 11.71 2.37 6.17
N PHE A 65 10.67 1.81 5.58
CA PHE A 65 9.80 0.86 6.27
C PHE A 65 9.69 -0.40 5.42
N PRO A 66 9.66 -1.58 6.07
CA PRO A 66 9.63 -2.87 5.34
C PRO A 66 8.24 -3.23 4.86
N TYR A 67 7.51 -2.25 4.33
CA TYR A 67 6.15 -2.42 3.80
C TYR A 67 6.10 -1.96 2.36
N ALA A 68 5.09 -2.44 1.63
CA ALA A 68 4.78 -1.97 0.29
C ALA A 68 3.29 -1.68 0.17
N VAL A 69 2.95 -0.70 -0.64
CA VAL A 69 1.57 -0.40 -1.01
C VAL A 69 1.27 -1.16 -2.30
N TYR A 70 0.28 -2.04 -2.25
CA TYR A 70 -0.13 -2.85 -3.40
C TYR A 70 -1.40 -2.28 -4.00
N TYR A 71 -1.44 -2.23 -5.33
CA TYR A 71 -2.57 -1.63 -6.03
C TYR A 71 -2.82 -2.30 -7.37
N LYS A 72 -4.02 -2.06 -7.90
CA LYS A 72 -4.45 -2.50 -9.23
C LYS A 72 -5.05 -1.32 -9.97
N ILE A 73 -4.85 -1.29 -11.28
CA ILE A 73 -5.41 -0.25 -12.13
C ILE A 73 -6.59 -0.85 -12.90
N TYR A 74 -7.73 -0.17 -12.83
CA TYR A 74 -8.92 -0.47 -13.61
C TYR A 74 -9.29 0.77 -14.42
N PRO A 75 -10.15 0.66 -15.43
CA PRO A 75 -10.57 1.86 -16.16
C PRO A 75 -11.11 2.92 -15.20
N GLY A 76 -10.46 4.09 -15.18
CA GLY A 76 -10.84 5.21 -14.33
C GLY A 76 -10.63 5.04 -12.83
N THR A 77 -10.02 3.95 -12.39
CA THR A 77 -9.90 3.68 -10.95
C THR A 77 -8.56 3.06 -10.61
N ILE A 78 -7.95 3.56 -9.53
CA ILE A 78 -6.80 2.92 -8.90
C ILE A 78 -7.29 2.35 -7.58
N SER A 79 -7.10 1.05 -7.38
CA SER A 79 -7.57 0.34 -6.20
C SER A 79 -6.38 -0.04 -5.33
N ILE A 80 -6.28 0.56 -4.14
CA ILE A 80 -5.26 0.19 -3.16
C ILE A 80 -5.77 -1.05 -2.43
N VAL A 81 -5.08 -2.17 -2.59
CA VAL A 81 -5.56 -3.47 -2.10
C VAL A 81 -4.82 -3.99 -0.88
N GLY A 82 -3.67 -3.42 -0.56
CA GLY A 82 -2.93 -3.85 0.61
C GLY A 82 -1.78 -2.92 0.99
N VAL A 83 -1.44 -2.94 2.27
CA VAL A 83 -0.22 -2.32 2.80
C VAL A 83 0.47 -3.43 3.57
N ILE A 84 1.40 -4.13 2.91
CA ILE A 84 1.87 -5.44 3.31
C ILE A 84 3.34 -5.40 3.68
N HIS A 85 3.66 -6.00 4.84
CA HIS A 85 5.04 -6.18 5.29
C HIS A 85 5.76 -7.13 4.32
N GLY A 86 7.02 -6.82 4.00
CA GLY A 86 7.79 -7.59 3.04
C GLY A 86 8.04 -9.04 3.40
N HIS A 87 7.92 -9.40 4.67
CA HIS A 87 8.07 -10.78 5.14
C HIS A 87 6.77 -11.57 5.18
N ARG A 88 5.64 -10.93 4.90
CA ARG A 88 4.37 -11.63 4.89
C ARG A 88 4.29 -12.56 3.69
N HIS A 89 3.82 -13.78 3.91
CA HIS A 89 3.71 -14.79 2.86
C HIS A 89 2.75 -14.30 1.76
N PRO A 90 3.17 -14.26 0.50
CA PRO A 90 2.36 -13.70 -0.57
C PRO A 90 1.01 -14.36 -0.75
N GLU A 91 0.90 -15.67 -0.58
CA GLU A 91 -0.34 -16.40 -0.79
C GLU A 91 -1.45 -15.96 0.15
N ALA A 92 -1.11 -15.39 1.30
CA ALA A 92 -2.10 -14.92 2.26
C ALA A 92 -2.93 -13.75 1.74
N TRP A 93 -2.43 -13.00 0.74
CA TRP A 93 -3.09 -11.78 0.28
C TRP A 93 -3.18 -11.63 -1.24
N LEU A 94 -2.57 -12.54 -2.01
CA LEU A 94 -2.61 -12.46 -3.48
C LEU A 94 -4.01 -12.59 -4.07
N ARG A 95 -4.95 -13.15 -3.31
CA ARG A 95 -6.33 -13.34 -3.76
C ARG A 95 -7.21 -12.12 -3.54
N ARG A 96 -6.68 -11.09 -2.92
CA ARG A 96 -7.46 -9.88 -2.67
C ARG A 96 -7.89 -9.26 -3.99
N GLU A 97 -9.17 -9.02 -4.07
CA GLU A 97 -9.82 -8.25 -5.11
C GLU A 97 -9.13 -8.15 -6.49
#